data_6ded089c6290653234dbfb2ab0f9e572
#
_entry.id   6ded089c6290653234dbfb2ab0f9e572
#
_cell.length_a   1.000
_cell.length_b   1.000
_cell.length_c   1.000
_cell.angle_alpha   90.00
_cell.angle_beta   90.00
_cell.angle_gamma   90.00
#
_symmetry.space_group_name_H-M   'P 1'
#
loop_
_entity.id
_entity.type
_entity.pdbx_description
1 polymer ?
#
loop_
_entity_poly.entity_id
_entity_poly.type
_entity_poly.pdbx_seq_one_letter_code
_entity_poly.pdbx_strand_id
1 'polypeptide(L)' 'DIIIKNNNNKEQIIKYLQHNYKKNPKYIDKDVLDDNIYHCELHFQNKIISRGEGKSKKKAQQDASRNALIYYNVLN' A
#
# COMPACT_ATOMS: atom_id res chain seq x y z
N ASP A 1 0.27 -23.19 3.77
CA ASP A 1 -0.24 -23.33 3.39
C ASP A 1 -1.19 -22.53 2.72
N ILE A 2 -2.03 -22.73 2.56
CA ILE A 2 -2.98 -22.10 1.99
C ILE A 2 -3.04 -20.71 2.16
N ILE A 3 -2.82 -20.32 3.20
CA ILE A 3 -2.83 -19.04 3.53
C ILE A 3 -2.29 -18.19 2.55
N ILE A 4 -1.29 -18.54 2.04
CA ILE A 4 -0.70 -17.76 1.13
C ILE A 4 -1.52 -17.19 0.11
N LYS A 5 -2.42 -17.83 -0.38
CA LYS A 5 -3.13 -17.30 -1.43
C LYS A 5 -3.64 -15.97 -1.11
N ASN A 6 -3.73 -15.63 0.06
CA ASN A 6 -4.26 -14.35 0.36
C ASN A 6 -3.18 -13.34 0.49
N ASN A 7 -2.69 -12.84 -0.58
CA ASN A 7 -1.68 -11.85 -0.56
C ASN A 7 -2.21 -10.46 -0.68
N ASN A 8 -3.24 -10.12 0.01
CA ASN A 8 -3.80 -8.80 -0.08
C ASN A 8 -2.99 -7.86 0.81
N ASN A 9 -1.99 -7.23 0.24
CA ASN A 9 -1.11 -6.34 0.97
C ASN A 9 -1.86 -5.14 1.54
N LYS A 10 -2.86 -4.66 0.81
CA LYS A 10 -3.63 -3.52 1.27
C LYS A 10 -4.37 -3.86 2.56
N GLU A 11 -4.96 -5.02 2.60
CA GLU A 11 -5.69 -5.44 3.79
C GLU A 11 -4.73 -5.63 4.96
N GLN A 12 -3.57 -6.19 4.70
CA GLN A 12 -2.59 -6.43 5.73
C GLN A 12 -2.07 -5.15 6.36
N ILE A 13 -1.76 -4.14 5.53
CA ILE A 13 -1.24 -2.89 6.07
C ILE A 13 -2.33 -2.14 6.82
N ILE A 14 -3.56 -2.19 6.36
CA ILE A 14 -4.65 -1.53 7.04
C ILE A 14 -4.86 -2.16 8.41
N LYS A 15 -4.86 -3.48 8.48
CA LYS A 15 -5.04 -4.16 9.76
C LYS A 15 -3.88 -3.86 10.71
N TYR A 16 -2.67 -3.82 10.18
CA TYR A 16 -1.50 -3.53 11.00
C TYR A 16 -1.60 -2.13 11.60
N LEU A 17 -1.97 -1.14 10.80
CA LEU A 17 -2.04 0.22 11.28
C LEU A 17 -3.20 0.41 12.26
N GLN A 18 -4.33 -0.24 12.00
CA GLN A 18 -5.45 -0.15 12.92
C GLN A 18 -5.12 -0.82 14.25
N HIS A 19 -4.41 -1.93 14.20
CA HIS A 19 -4.08 -2.64 15.42
C HIS A 19 -3.05 -1.86 16.26
N ASN A 20 -2.05 -1.31 15.61
CA ASN A 20 -0.97 -0.64 16.32
C ASN A 20 -1.21 0.84 16.61
N TYR A 21 -1.92 1.53 15.75
CA TYR A 21 -2.12 2.96 15.88
C TYR A 21 -3.58 3.39 15.96
N LYS A 22 -4.49 2.47 15.71
CA LYS A 22 -5.93 2.75 15.75
C LYS A 22 -6.34 3.79 14.72
N LYS A 23 -5.63 3.84 13.60
CA LYS A 23 -5.94 4.80 12.54
C LYS A 23 -5.81 4.13 11.18
N ASN A 24 -6.46 4.70 10.18
CA ASN A 24 -6.41 4.19 8.83
C ASN A 24 -5.46 4.99 7.97
N PRO A 25 -4.80 4.35 7.02
CA PRO A 25 -3.94 5.07 6.08
C PRO A 25 -4.81 5.66 4.98
N LYS A 26 -4.24 6.56 4.20
CA LYS A 26 -4.93 7.20 3.11
C LYS A 26 -4.15 6.93 1.83
N TYR A 27 -4.85 6.49 0.79
CA TYR A 27 -4.22 6.22 -0.49
C TYR A 27 -4.50 7.39 -1.43
N ILE A 28 -3.44 7.94 -2.01
CA ILE A 28 -3.56 9.06 -2.94
C ILE A 28 -3.11 8.57 -4.30
N ASP A 29 -4.05 8.52 -5.24
CA ASP A 29 -3.73 8.08 -6.59
C ASP A 29 -3.20 9.26 -7.38
N LYS A 30 -2.15 9.02 -8.15
CA LYS A 30 -1.57 10.05 -9.00
C LYS A 30 -1.91 9.75 -10.45
N ASP A 31 -1.99 10.79 -11.23
CA ASP A 31 -2.36 10.62 -12.62
C ASP A 31 -1.27 9.92 -13.42
N VAL A 32 -1.73 9.17 -14.39
CA VAL A 32 -0.84 8.51 -15.30
C VAL A 32 -0.44 9.51 -16.35
N LEU A 33 0.82 9.61 -16.64
CA LEU A 33 1.27 10.55 -17.65
C LEU A 33 1.50 9.90 -18.99
N ASP A 34 2.64 9.35 -19.21
CA ASP A 34 2.95 8.84 -20.53
C ASP A 34 3.03 7.33 -20.67
N ASP A 35 3.41 6.63 -19.68
CA ASP A 35 3.73 5.22 -19.79
C ASP A 35 2.62 4.29 -19.33
N ASN A 36 1.45 4.80 -19.13
CA ASN A 36 0.33 3.99 -18.68
C ASN A 36 0.60 3.27 -17.36
N ILE A 37 1.42 3.87 -16.54
CA ILE A 37 1.70 3.31 -15.23
C ILE A 37 1.01 4.19 -14.19
N TYR A 38 0.19 3.58 -13.35
CA TYR A 38 -0.50 4.30 -12.31
C TYR A 38 0.42 4.39 -11.10
N HIS A 39 0.38 5.52 -10.41
CA HIS A 39 1.19 5.73 -9.22
C HIS A 39 0.28 5.98 -8.03
N CYS A 40 0.69 5.52 -6.88
CA CYS A 40 -0.09 5.70 -5.66
C CYS A 40 0.85 6.02 -4.52
N GLU A 41 0.45 6.95 -3.66
CA GLU A 41 1.20 7.24 -2.45
C GLU A 41 0.37 6.82 -1.27
N LEU A 42 1.00 6.21 -0.28
CA LEU A 42 0.29 5.81 0.93
C LEU A 42 0.68 6.80 2.01
N HIS A 43 -0.31 7.52 2.52
CA HIS A 43 -0.10 8.54 3.53
C HIS A 43 -0.66 8.05 4.86
N PHE A 44 0.05 8.32 5.92
CA PHE A 44 -0.43 7.96 7.25
C PHE A 44 0.02 9.03 8.23
N GLN A 45 -0.92 9.58 8.96
CA GLN A 45 -0.65 10.63 9.93
C GLN A 45 0.08 11.82 9.28
N ASN A 46 -0.44 12.23 8.14
CA ASN A 46 0.08 13.39 7.39
C ASN A 46 1.51 13.18 6.90
N LYS A 47 1.88 11.95 6.64
CA LYS A 47 3.22 11.66 6.21
C LYS A 47 3.17 10.60 5.11
N ILE A 48 3.99 10.71 4.10
CA ILE A 48 4.06 9.73 3.05
C ILE A 48 4.95 8.61 3.54
N ILE A 49 4.39 7.43 3.73
CA ILE A 49 5.16 6.32 4.25
C ILE A 49 5.63 5.38 3.14
N SER A 50 4.97 5.38 2.00
CA SER A 50 5.41 4.54 0.89
C SER A 50 4.79 5.02 -0.40
N ARG A 51 5.29 4.49 -1.52
CA ARG A 51 4.74 4.75 -2.83
C ARG A 51 4.71 3.46 -3.59
N GLY A 52 3.82 3.35 -4.54
CA GLY A 52 3.70 2.17 -5.37
C GLY A 52 3.32 2.52 -6.78
N GLU A 53 3.48 1.57 -7.68
CA GLU A 53 3.09 1.77 -9.06
C GLU A 53 2.65 0.46 -9.66
N GLY A 54 1.85 0.52 -10.69
CA GLY A 54 1.33 -0.66 -11.35
C GLY A 54 0.54 -0.30 -12.57
N LYS A 55 0.09 -1.29 -13.30
CA LYS A 55 -0.64 -1.06 -14.54
C LYS A 55 -2.12 -0.77 -14.30
N SER A 56 -2.54 -0.70 -13.07
CA SER A 56 -3.90 -0.30 -12.74
C SER A 56 -3.85 0.36 -11.37
N LYS A 57 -4.91 1.10 -11.01
CA LYS A 57 -4.95 1.75 -9.70
C LYS A 57 -4.86 0.70 -8.60
N LYS A 58 -5.53 -0.43 -8.80
CA LYS A 58 -5.53 -1.48 -7.79
C LYS A 58 -4.11 -2.03 -7.60
N LYS A 59 -3.38 -2.25 -8.69
CA LYS A 59 -2.03 -2.76 -8.58
C LYS A 59 -1.10 -1.74 -7.96
N ALA A 60 -1.29 -0.45 -8.27
CA ALA A 60 -0.47 0.59 -7.69
C ALA A 60 -0.70 0.65 -6.16
N GLN A 61 -1.95 0.52 -5.74
CA GLN A 61 -2.27 0.54 -4.32
C GLN A 61 -1.70 -0.69 -3.60
N GLN A 62 -1.74 -1.85 -4.25
CA GLN A 62 -1.16 -3.06 -3.67
C GLN A 62 0.35 -2.92 -3.53
N ASP A 63 1.00 -2.31 -4.51
CA ASP A 63 2.43 -2.12 -4.47
C ASP A 63 2.80 -1.13 -3.36
N ALA A 64 2.04 -0.05 -3.20
CA ALA A 64 2.29 0.91 -2.13
C ALA A 64 2.10 0.23 -0.78
N SER A 65 1.09 -0.64 -0.68
CA SER A 65 0.81 -1.35 0.56
C SER A 65 1.95 -2.31 0.91
N ARG A 66 2.48 -3.01 -0.09
CA ARG A 66 3.58 -3.92 0.13
C ARG A 66 4.80 -3.16 0.61
N ASN A 67 5.08 -2.01 -0.01
CA ASN A 67 6.22 -1.19 0.39
C ASN A 67 6.03 -0.64 1.81
N ALA A 68 4.80 -0.35 2.21
CA ALA A 68 4.53 0.11 3.55
C ALA A 68 4.79 -1.01 4.57
N LEU A 69 4.42 -2.24 4.22
CA LEU A 69 4.67 -3.38 5.10
C LEU A 69 6.17 -3.58 5.30
N ILE A 70 6.96 -3.34 4.26
CA ILE A 70 8.40 -3.43 4.35
C ILE A 70 8.92 -2.28 5.22
N TYR A 71 8.34 -1.09 5.07
CA TYR A 71 8.73 0.09 5.83
C TYR A 71 8.56 -0.16 7.33
N TYR A 72 7.51 -0.88 7.73
CA TYR A 72 7.26 -1.18 9.12
C TYR A 72 7.85 -2.53 9.56
N ASN A 73 8.62 -3.16 8.68
CA ASN A 73 9.22 -4.46 8.97
C ASN A 73 8.21 -5.57 9.22
N VAL A 74 7.06 -5.48 8.61
CA VAL A 74 6.06 -6.53 8.72
C VAL A 74 6.38 -7.61 7.68
N LEU A 75 6.86 -7.19 6.52
CA LEU A 75 7.31 -8.12 5.49
C LEU A 75 8.81 -8.01 5.38
N ASN A 76 9.44 -9.10 5.15
CA ASN A 76 10.89 -9.07 4.97
C ASN A 76 11.27 -9.19 3.54
#